data_98c34ef6f6aa18dc8206ab55eb0defca
#
_entry.id   98c34ef6f6aa18dc8206ab55eb0defca
#
_cell.length_a   1.000
_cell.length_b   1.000
_cell.length_c   1.000
_cell.angle_alpha   90.00
_cell.angle_beta   90.00
_cell.angle_gamma   90.00
#
_symmetry.space_group_name_H-M   'P 1'
#
loop_
_entity.id
_entity.type
_entity.pdbx_description
1 polymer ?
#
loop_
_entity_poly.entity_id
_entity_poly.type
_entity_poly.pdbx_seq_one_letter_code
_entity_poly.pdbx_strand_id
1 'polypeptide(L)'
;MIVAGLDIGSTTTKAYLISEKPLGGAVLPTAPSPSKAARKALETACSRSSIEPEAILRIVATGYGRKAFLLQAPASAKLPHRLKE
;
A
#
# COMPACT_ATOMS: atom_id res chain seq x y z
N MET A 1 3.07 6.91 14.97
CA MET A 1 3.28 5.67 14.21
C MET A 1 2.30 5.62 13.04
N ILE A 2 2.81 5.39 11.85
CA ILE A 2 1.98 5.38 10.67
C ILE A 2 1.90 3.96 10.14
N VAL A 3 0.69 3.51 9.86
CA VAL A 3 0.42 2.19 9.30
C VAL A 3 -0.32 2.38 7.99
N ALA A 4 0.00 1.55 7.01
CA ALA A 4 -0.68 1.56 5.73
C ALA A 4 -1.54 0.31 5.58
N GLY A 5 -2.73 0.50 5.04
CA GLY A 5 -3.59 -0.61 4.65
C GLY A 5 -3.73 -0.64 3.15
N LEU A 6 -3.64 -1.82 2.57
CA LEU A 6 -3.83 -2.03 1.15
C LEU A 6 -4.95 -3.03 0.94
N ASP A 7 -5.92 -2.65 0.14
CA ASP A 7 -7.01 -3.55 -0.26
C ASP A 7 -6.90 -3.73 -1.77
N ILE A 8 -6.37 -4.85 -2.19
CA ILE A 8 -6.06 -5.10 -3.60
C ILE A 8 -7.15 -5.98 -4.20
N GLY A 9 -8.21 -5.33 -4.65
CA GLY A 9 -9.35 -6.01 -5.22
C GLY A 9 -9.17 -6.33 -6.69
N SER A 10 -10.16 -7.00 -7.26
CA SER A 10 -10.09 -7.37 -8.67
C SER A 10 -10.25 -6.16 -9.60
N THR A 11 -10.95 -5.16 -9.17
CA THR A 11 -11.23 -3.99 -9.99
C THR A 11 -10.46 -2.77 -9.54
N THR A 12 -10.46 -2.50 -8.24
CA THR A 12 -9.79 -1.34 -7.69
C THR A 12 -8.86 -1.74 -6.57
N THR A 13 -7.83 -0.94 -6.40
CA THR A 13 -6.85 -1.10 -5.34
C THR A 13 -6.86 0.17 -4.50
N LYS A 14 -6.98 0.00 -3.21
CA LYS A 14 -7.08 1.12 -2.27
C LYS A 14 -5.94 1.09 -1.29
N ALA A 15 -5.41 2.26 -0.99
CA ALA A 15 -4.37 2.42 0.01
C ALA A 15 -4.86 3.43 1.02
N TYR A 16 -4.60 3.16 2.29
CA TYR A 16 -4.97 4.06 3.39
C TYR A 16 -3.77 4.25 4.30
N LEU A 17 -3.58 5.47 4.73
CA LEU A 17 -2.55 5.80 5.71
C LEU A 17 -3.26 6.23 6.98
N ILE A 18 -2.88 5.60 8.07
CA ILE A 18 -3.54 5.79 9.35
C ILE A 18 -2.48 5.95 10.44
N SER A 19 -2.69 6.92 11.32
CA SER A 19 -1.93 7.02 12.55
C SER A 19 -2.94 6.92 13.69
N GLU A 20 -3.08 7.98 14.48
CA GLU A 20 -4.16 8.01 15.46
C GLU A 20 -5.49 8.29 14.79
N LYS A 21 -5.44 8.80 13.57
CA LYS A 21 -6.62 9.08 12.78
C LYS A 21 -6.24 8.88 11.31
N PRO A 22 -7.23 8.81 10.43
CA PRO A 22 -6.93 8.68 9.01
C PRO A 22 -6.12 9.86 8.52
N LEU A 23 -5.10 9.56 7.72
CA LEU A 23 -4.21 10.59 7.18
C LEU A 23 -4.48 10.84 5.71
N GLY A 24 -4.87 9.81 4.96
CA GLY A 24 -5.12 9.95 3.55
C GLY A 24 -5.18 8.61 2.87
N GLY A 25 -5.43 8.63 1.59
CA GLY A 25 -5.53 7.40 0.83
C GLY A 25 -5.55 7.64 -0.66
N ALA A 26 -5.64 6.56 -1.40
CA ALA A 26 -5.73 6.59 -2.84
C ALA A 26 -6.48 5.36 -3.34
N VAL A 27 -7.19 5.53 -4.45
CA VAL A 27 -7.92 4.44 -5.10
C VAL A 27 -7.49 4.44 -6.55
N LEU A 28 -7.01 3.31 -7.03
CA LEU A 28 -6.51 3.17 -8.40
C LEU A 28 -7.07 1.91 -9.02
N PRO A 29 -7.13 1.83 -10.37
CA PRO A 29 -7.50 0.58 -11.02
C PRO A 29 -6.46 -0.50 -10.72
N THR A 30 -6.92 -1.72 -10.53
CA THR A 30 -6.02 -2.83 -10.26
C THR A 30 -5.31 -3.31 -11.52
N ALA A 31 -6.04 -3.38 -12.63
CA ALA A 31 -5.46 -3.87 -13.86
C ALA A 31 -4.43 -2.88 -14.42
N PRO A 32 -3.42 -3.38 -15.11
CA PRO A 32 -3.21 -4.77 -15.46
C PRO A 32 -2.41 -5.56 -14.42
N SER A 33 -1.82 -4.91 -13.44
CA SER A 33 -0.96 -5.61 -12.47
C SER A 33 -1.35 -5.23 -11.05
N PRO A 34 -1.84 -6.20 -10.27
CA PRO A 34 -2.19 -5.92 -8.88
C PRO A 34 -1.01 -5.41 -8.05
N SER A 35 0.17 -5.97 -8.24
CA SER A 35 1.31 -5.53 -7.43
C SER A 35 1.74 -4.12 -7.79
N LYS A 36 1.69 -3.76 -9.07
CA LYS A 36 2.02 -2.40 -9.46
C LYS A 36 0.96 -1.42 -9.00
N ALA A 37 -0.32 -1.82 -9.07
CA ALA A 37 -1.40 -0.98 -8.59
C ALA A 37 -1.26 -0.71 -7.09
N ALA A 38 -0.92 -1.74 -6.33
CA ALA A 38 -0.74 -1.58 -4.89
C ALA A 38 0.40 -0.62 -4.58
N ARG A 39 1.52 -0.78 -5.27
CA ARG A 39 2.67 0.10 -5.05
C ARG A 39 2.32 1.54 -5.41
N LYS A 40 1.67 1.73 -6.55
CA LYS A 40 1.33 3.07 -6.99
C LYS A 40 0.30 3.71 -6.08
N ALA A 41 -0.67 2.92 -5.60
CA ALA A 41 -1.66 3.44 -4.67
C ALA A 41 -1.00 3.91 -3.38
N LEU A 42 -0.04 3.11 -2.88
CA LEU A 42 0.67 3.48 -1.68
C LEU A 42 1.49 4.76 -1.89
N GLU A 43 2.20 4.84 -3.01
CA GLU A 43 2.98 6.03 -3.32
C GLU A 43 2.10 7.25 -3.46
N THR A 44 0.94 7.09 -4.09
CA THR A 44 0.02 8.21 -4.28
C THR A 44 -0.53 8.67 -2.94
N ALA A 45 -0.90 7.72 -2.08
CA ALA A 45 -1.39 8.07 -0.75
C ALA A 45 -0.34 8.82 0.05
N CYS A 46 0.91 8.36 -0.02
CA CYS A 46 2.01 9.03 0.66
C CYS A 46 2.21 10.44 0.12
N SER A 47 2.21 10.58 -1.20
CA SER A 47 2.42 11.88 -1.82
C SER A 47 1.33 12.86 -1.43
N ARG A 48 0.08 12.42 -1.47
CA ARG A 48 -1.04 13.29 -1.13
C ARG A 48 -1.03 13.71 0.33
N SER A 49 -0.48 12.87 1.19
CA SER A 49 -0.46 13.12 2.62
C SER A 49 0.84 13.74 3.10
N SER A 50 1.78 13.99 2.19
CA SER A 50 3.10 14.53 2.52
C SER A 50 3.82 13.64 3.53
N ILE A 51 3.71 12.34 3.33
CA ILE A 51 4.33 11.35 4.20
C ILE A 51 5.37 10.59 3.40
N GLU A 52 6.57 10.50 3.96
CA GLU A 52 7.61 9.70 3.33
C GLU A 52 7.30 8.22 3.49
N PRO A 53 7.47 7.42 2.43
CA PRO A 53 7.21 5.99 2.55
C PRO A 53 7.99 5.34 3.68
N GLU A 54 9.19 5.83 3.97
CA GLU A 54 10.01 5.28 5.04
C GLU A 54 9.40 5.50 6.42
N ALA A 55 8.46 6.42 6.55
CA ALA A 55 7.80 6.66 7.82
C ALA A 55 6.73 5.61 8.12
N ILE A 56 6.37 4.79 7.15
CA ILE A 56 5.37 3.76 7.35
C ILE A 56 6.00 2.62 8.12
N LEU A 57 5.45 2.34 9.28
CA LEU A 57 6.00 1.33 10.16
C LEU A 57 5.55 -0.06 9.78
N ARG A 58 4.38 -0.18 9.19
CA ARG A 58 3.78 -1.47 8.92
C ARG A 58 2.78 -1.36 7.78
N ILE A 59 2.73 -2.40 6.96
CA ILE A 59 1.75 -2.48 5.88
C ILE A 59 0.96 -3.75 6.05
N VAL A 60 -0.36 -3.61 6.00
CA VAL A 60 -1.26 -4.75 6.02
C VAL A 60 -1.96 -4.79 4.67
N ALA A 61 -1.83 -5.90 3.98
CA ALA A 61 -2.43 -6.06 2.65
C ALA A 61 -3.51 -7.12 2.69
N THR A 62 -4.62 -6.83 2.00
CA THR A 62 -5.73 -7.75 1.89
C THR A 62 -6.24 -7.76 0.45
N GLY A 63 -7.18 -8.64 0.16
CA GLY A 63 -7.74 -8.75 -1.17
C GLY A 63 -7.07 -9.85 -1.97
N TYR A 64 -7.65 -10.18 -3.13
CA TYR A 64 -7.16 -11.32 -3.90
C TYR A 64 -5.75 -11.08 -4.43
N GLY A 65 -5.36 -9.82 -4.62
CA GLY A 65 -4.05 -9.50 -5.17
C GLY A 65 -2.95 -9.39 -4.14
N ARG A 66 -3.26 -9.61 -2.85
CA ARG A 66 -2.27 -9.37 -1.81
C ARG A 66 -1.04 -10.25 -1.92
N LYS A 67 -1.22 -11.50 -2.34
CA LYS A 67 -0.09 -12.42 -2.46
C LYS A 67 0.87 -11.99 -3.56
N ALA A 68 0.32 -11.54 -4.69
CA ALA A 68 1.16 -11.07 -5.78
C ALA A 68 1.98 -9.87 -5.33
N PHE A 69 1.37 -8.95 -4.59
CA PHE A 69 2.09 -7.80 -4.08
C PHE A 69 3.20 -8.21 -3.13
N LEU A 70 2.89 -9.08 -2.17
CA LEU A 70 3.88 -9.48 -1.18
C LEU A 70 5.04 -10.24 -1.79
N LEU A 71 4.76 -11.08 -2.80
CA LEU A 71 5.80 -11.86 -3.44
C LEU A 71 6.71 -11.01 -4.33
N GLN A 72 6.17 -9.95 -4.92
CA GLN A 72 6.93 -9.14 -5.87
C GLN A 72 7.51 -7.87 -5.27
N ALA A 73 7.18 -7.57 -4.03
CA ALA A 73 7.73 -6.37 -3.40
C ALA A 73 9.23 -6.59 -3.18
N PRO A 74 10.08 -5.83 -3.87
CA PRO A 74 11.52 -6.02 -3.68
C PRO A 74 11.93 -5.52 -2.31
N ALA A 75 12.94 -6.16 -1.75
CA ALA A 75 13.46 -5.74 -0.47
C ALA A 75 13.91 -4.28 -0.50
N SER A 76 14.40 -3.85 -1.66
CA SER A 76 14.88 -2.49 -1.81
C SER A 76 13.78 -1.46 -2.00
N ALA A 77 12.53 -1.87 -2.01
CA ALA A 77 11.42 -0.96 -2.28
C ALA A 77 11.16 0.01 -1.14
N LYS A 78 11.90 -0.07 -0.09
CA LYS A 78 11.74 0.81 1.06
C LYS A 78 10.42 0.64 1.77
N LEU A 79 9.72 -0.41 1.48
CA LEU A 79 8.56 -0.75 2.28
C LEU A 79 9.07 -1.34 3.58
N PRO A 80 8.36 -1.11 4.68
CA PRO A 80 8.76 -1.77 5.92
C PRO A 80 8.87 -3.26 5.66
N HIS A 81 9.95 -3.86 6.08
CA HIS A 81 10.14 -5.28 5.85
C HIS A 81 9.11 -6.12 6.61
N ARG A 82 8.25 -5.49 7.35
CA ARG A 82 7.17 -6.16 8.05
C ARG A 82 5.89 -6.08 7.28
N LEU A 83 5.90 -6.62 6.10
CA LEU A 83 4.67 -6.76 5.35
C LEU A 83 3.84 -7.84 6.01
N LYS A 84 2.60 -7.50 6.34
CA LYS A 84 1.66 -8.46 6.93
C LYS A 84 0.50 -8.66 6.00
N GLU A 85 -0.07 -9.83 6.07
CA GLU A 85 -1.24 -10.11 5.27
C GLU A 85 -2.48 -9.53 5.78
#